data_a72e110e05ef5e96befe310b067f5968
#
_entry.id   a72e110e05ef5e96befe310b067f5968
#
_cell.length_a   1.000
_cell.length_b   1.000
_cell.length_c   1.000
_cell.angle_alpha   90.00
_cell.angle_beta   90.00
_cell.angle_gamma   90.00
#
_symmetry.space_group_name_H-M   'P 1'
#
loop_
_entity.id
_entity.type
_entity.pdbx_description
1 polymer ?
#
loop_
_entity_poly.entity_id
_entity_poly.type
_entity_poly.pdbx_seq_one_letter_code
_entity_poly.pdbx_strand_id
1 'polypeptide(L)'
;MATSYIDLAALTSDHFSATAYANALVLRTNNPTDPPPLDLSTPLSRVLFDVQEIDTNIDTLTTQNALPIITATSERSDASQRVLEEVEGQVNALTESYKRLEREVSERYEAAEEVRVAAERRSVQRVMQMGRQIEGQMEGMQRGEHRVMVPAAYTLIGLRQLFAGTGLSEEDEGLGRVHVVTTLRNEVIVPGERALLARAKQVVREFSMSSLLASGSAGQNGQTYTQSEETKSRTSSALQTLYLLSPTQSSDAPKNFSPTLLISALQSYLSTALTSSLASLSRALATLPQLDRTLLEISARCQNIVALETLLSSIKRPEHPLLSTPHPTPPNSEAPSTNLLQPLLHHLDTSSLPSYFWRSMASQLTGRVNEILSRGGVSARTLRTNRDRVRDMIRECVDRGSRLPGSSSEEGAKVGGWEREAAVMVGSVIGPLGR
;
A
#
# COMPACT_ATOMS: atom_id res chain seq x y z
N MET A 1 -88.08 39.51 -15.48
CA MET A 1 -87.49 39.89 -16.76
C MET A 1 -88.46 40.74 -17.48
N ALA A 2 -88.27 42.06 -17.58
CA ALA A 2 -89.12 42.93 -18.37
C ALA A 2 -88.88 42.48 -19.86
N THR A 3 -90.02 42.12 -20.47
CA THR A 3 -89.97 41.78 -21.91
C THR A 3 -89.67 43.05 -22.66
N SER A 4 -88.45 43.14 -23.15
CA SER A 4 -88.03 44.23 -24.03
C SER A 4 -88.90 44.18 -25.27
N TYR A 5 -89.44 45.36 -25.62
CA TYR A 5 -90.26 45.52 -26.84
C TYR A 5 -89.35 45.66 -28.08
N ILE A 6 -88.04 45.64 -27.92
CA ILE A 6 -87.09 45.82 -28.97
C ILE A 6 -86.93 44.48 -29.67
N ASP A 7 -87.02 44.45 -30.98
CA ASP A 7 -86.73 43.30 -31.83
C ASP A 7 -85.23 43.11 -32.01
N LEU A 8 -84.50 42.63 -30.99
CA LEU A 8 -83.08 42.37 -31.00
C LEU A 8 -82.65 41.45 -32.13
N ALA A 9 -83.48 40.46 -32.47
CA ALA A 9 -83.15 39.50 -33.51
C ALA A 9 -83.07 40.18 -34.89
N ALA A 10 -83.99 41.14 -35.15
CA ALA A 10 -83.95 41.90 -36.40
C ALA A 10 -82.75 42.86 -36.47
N LEU A 11 -82.44 43.54 -35.35
CA LEU A 11 -81.33 44.50 -35.29
C LEU A 11 -79.91 43.88 -35.27
N THR A 12 -79.77 42.65 -34.78
CA THR A 12 -78.46 41.97 -34.71
C THR A 12 -78.24 40.98 -35.89
N SER A 13 -79.11 40.93 -36.87
CA SER A 13 -78.98 40.06 -38.05
C SER A 13 -77.86 40.60 -38.99
N ASP A 14 -77.01 39.66 -39.49
CA ASP A 14 -75.93 40.02 -40.43
C ASP A 14 -76.36 40.75 -41.71
N HIS A 15 -77.68 40.67 -42.01
CA HIS A 15 -78.28 41.31 -43.21
C HIS A 15 -79.16 42.50 -42.84
N PHE A 16 -78.97 43.11 -41.68
CA PHE A 16 -79.76 44.26 -41.25
C PHE A 16 -79.61 45.40 -42.23
N SER A 17 -80.76 45.90 -42.77
CA SER A 17 -80.81 47.10 -43.54
C SER A 17 -81.69 48.09 -42.87
N ALA A 18 -81.17 49.26 -42.47
CA ALA A 18 -81.89 50.29 -41.79
C ALA A 18 -83.09 50.85 -42.60
N THR A 19 -82.95 50.93 -43.94
CA THR A 19 -83.99 51.38 -44.83
C THR A 19 -85.11 50.34 -44.96
N ALA A 20 -84.78 49.03 -45.02
CA ALA A 20 -85.82 48.02 -45.06
C ALA A 20 -86.55 47.88 -43.73
N TYR A 21 -85.88 48.05 -42.60
CA TYR A 21 -86.47 48.07 -41.25
C TYR A 21 -87.42 49.28 -41.10
N ALA A 22 -86.98 50.46 -41.47
CA ALA A 22 -87.81 51.73 -41.43
C ALA A 22 -89.03 51.56 -42.31
N ASN A 23 -88.94 51.07 -43.54
CA ASN A 23 -90.04 50.79 -44.40
C ASN A 23 -91.03 49.79 -43.81
N ALA A 24 -90.56 48.71 -43.23
CA ALA A 24 -91.34 47.69 -42.60
C ALA A 24 -92.14 48.30 -41.35
N LEU A 25 -91.43 49.18 -40.62
CA LEU A 25 -92.08 49.86 -39.47
C LEU A 25 -93.16 50.86 -39.93
N VAL A 26 -92.94 51.61 -40.92
CA VAL A 26 -93.86 52.54 -41.51
C VAL A 26 -95.12 51.76 -42.08
N LEU A 27 -94.87 50.70 -42.77
CA LEU A 27 -95.92 49.84 -43.32
C LEU A 27 -96.73 49.13 -42.23
N ARG A 28 -96.16 48.76 -41.08
CA ARG A 28 -96.91 48.18 -39.94
C ARG A 28 -97.74 49.20 -39.21
N THR A 29 -97.37 50.46 -39.17
CA THR A 29 -98.09 51.56 -38.45
C THR A 29 -99.12 52.21 -39.29
N ASN A 30 -99.02 52.16 -40.62
CA ASN A 30 -100.00 52.75 -41.53
C ASN A 30 -100.81 51.64 -42.28
N ASN A 31 -102.12 51.72 -42.19
CA ASN A 31 -102.95 50.74 -42.91
C ASN A 31 -103.03 51.14 -44.40
N PRO A 32 -102.93 50.19 -45.32
CA PRO A 32 -102.97 50.55 -46.74
C PRO A 32 -104.29 51.14 -47.26
N THR A 33 -105.35 51.23 -46.40
CA THR A 33 -106.66 51.80 -46.71
C THR A 33 -106.89 53.22 -46.18
N ASP A 34 -105.88 53.78 -45.47
CA ASP A 34 -106.01 55.10 -44.92
C ASP A 34 -105.67 56.25 -46.02
N PRO A 35 -106.51 57.31 -46.06
CA PRO A 35 -106.17 58.41 -47.02
C PRO A 35 -104.89 59.16 -46.61
N PRO A 36 -104.08 59.64 -47.61
CA PRO A 36 -102.90 60.41 -47.28
C PRO A 36 -103.17 61.74 -46.54
N PRO A 37 -102.39 62.17 -45.58
CA PRO A 37 -100.93 61.90 -45.49
C PRO A 37 -100.58 60.74 -44.54
N LEU A 38 -99.54 59.97 -44.94
CA LEU A 38 -98.93 58.88 -44.14
C LEU A 38 -98.50 59.45 -42.77
N ASP A 39 -98.91 58.74 -41.69
CA ASP A 39 -98.39 59.12 -40.36
C ASP A 39 -96.99 58.60 -40.15
N LEU A 40 -96.00 59.52 -40.15
CA LEU A 40 -94.61 59.22 -39.90
C LEU A 40 -94.18 59.53 -38.46
N SER A 41 -95.08 60.15 -37.69
CA SER A 41 -94.82 60.55 -36.29
C SER A 41 -94.81 59.38 -35.35
N THR A 42 -95.74 58.43 -35.57
CA THR A 42 -95.82 57.22 -34.73
C THR A 42 -94.67 56.26 -34.87
N PRO A 43 -94.17 55.91 -36.13
CA PRO A 43 -92.98 55.08 -36.29
C PRO A 43 -91.72 55.77 -35.80
N LEU A 44 -91.59 57.12 -36.02
CA LEU A 44 -90.48 57.91 -35.52
C LEU A 44 -90.43 57.85 -33.97
N SER A 45 -91.57 58.13 -33.31
CA SER A 45 -91.63 58.09 -31.87
C SER A 45 -91.26 56.71 -31.35
N ARG A 46 -91.67 55.63 -32.02
CA ARG A 46 -91.30 54.29 -31.67
C ARG A 46 -89.82 54.07 -31.73
N VAL A 47 -89.18 54.42 -32.86
CA VAL A 47 -87.73 54.31 -32.98
C VAL A 47 -86.98 55.14 -31.93
N LEU A 48 -87.45 56.35 -31.61
CA LEU A 48 -86.88 57.14 -30.51
C LEU A 48 -87.00 56.48 -29.16
N PHE A 49 -88.14 55.84 -28.86
CA PHE A 49 -88.28 55.03 -27.60
C PHE A 49 -87.37 53.78 -27.61
N ASP A 50 -87.23 53.06 -28.73
CA ASP A 50 -86.33 51.93 -28.86
C ASP A 50 -84.86 52.34 -28.65
N VAL A 51 -84.44 53.48 -29.21
CA VAL A 51 -83.09 54.07 -28.98
C VAL A 51 -82.89 54.41 -27.52
N GLN A 52 -83.88 55.11 -26.91
CA GLN A 52 -83.78 55.48 -25.51
C GLN A 52 -83.75 54.31 -24.59
N GLU A 53 -84.50 53.24 -24.93
CA GLU A 53 -84.47 51.96 -24.17
C GLU A 53 -83.11 51.25 -24.30
N ILE A 54 -82.56 51.24 -25.53
CA ILE A 54 -81.20 50.69 -25.78
C ILE A 54 -80.15 51.47 -24.99
N ASP A 55 -80.17 52.81 -25.08
CA ASP A 55 -79.22 53.68 -24.34
C ASP A 55 -79.33 53.44 -22.84
N THR A 56 -80.57 53.35 -22.30
CA THR A 56 -80.80 53.07 -20.89
C THR A 56 -80.27 51.70 -20.48
N ASN A 57 -80.47 50.64 -21.34
CA ASN A 57 -79.97 49.36 -21.09
C ASN A 57 -78.43 49.28 -21.16
N ILE A 58 -77.83 49.99 -22.16
CA ILE A 58 -76.34 50.08 -22.25
C ILE A 58 -75.80 50.77 -21.00
N ASP A 59 -76.40 51.90 -20.62
CA ASP A 59 -75.96 52.69 -19.43
C ASP A 59 -76.11 51.80 -18.15
N THR A 60 -77.23 51.15 -18.01
CA THR A 60 -77.49 50.22 -16.85
C THR A 60 -76.51 49.06 -16.82
N LEU A 61 -76.30 48.43 -17.97
CA LEU A 61 -75.34 47.29 -18.06
C LEU A 61 -73.90 47.78 -17.83
N THR A 62 -73.56 48.91 -18.39
CA THR A 62 -72.22 49.48 -18.20
C THR A 62 -72.02 49.95 -16.77
N THR A 63 -73.00 50.59 -16.15
CA THR A 63 -72.89 51.08 -14.79
C THR A 63 -72.92 49.91 -13.76
N GLN A 64 -73.77 48.91 -13.97
CA GLN A 64 -73.85 47.74 -13.09
C GLN A 64 -72.64 46.82 -13.15
N ASN A 65 -72.01 46.64 -14.33
CA ASN A 65 -70.94 45.68 -14.54
C ASN A 65 -69.55 46.30 -14.65
N ALA A 66 -69.44 47.56 -15.12
CA ALA A 66 -68.13 48.20 -15.28
C ALA A 66 -67.42 48.42 -13.94
N LEU A 67 -68.15 48.87 -12.93
CA LEU A 67 -67.57 49.12 -11.62
C LEU A 67 -67.03 47.88 -10.92
N PRO A 68 -67.81 46.76 -10.85
CA PRO A 68 -67.29 45.51 -10.33
C PRO A 68 -66.09 44.95 -11.14
N ILE A 69 -66.08 45.09 -12.49
CA ILE A 69 -64.95 44.64 -13.31
C ILE A 69 -63.70 45.47 -13.05
N ILE A 70 -63.85 46.79 -12.97
CA ILE A 70 -62.72 47.68 -12.66
C ILE A 70 -62.20 47.39 -11.26
N THR A 71 -63.03 47.22 -10.25
CA THR A 71 -62.57 46.89 -8.90
C THR A 71 -61.91 45.53 -8.85
N ALA A 72 -62.45 44.48 -9.49
CA ALA A 72 -61.83 43.16 -9.56
C ALA A 72 -60.52 43.15 -10.32
N THR A 73 -60.39 43.95 -11.41
CA THR A 73 -59.12 44.07 -12.15
C THR A 73 -58.08 44.87 -11.37
N SER A 74 -58.46 45.92 -10.65
CA SER A 74 -57.59 46.67 -9.75
C SER A 74 -57.09 45.78 -8.61
N GLU A 75 -57.95 45.05 -7.91
CA GLU A 75 -57.56 44.11 -6.84
C GLU A 75 -56.65 43.03 -7.35
N ARG A 76 -56.90 42.50 -8.55
CA ARG A 76 -56.03 41.51 -9.19
C ARG A 76 -54.65 42.07 -9.59
N SER A 77 -54.63 43.31 -10.08
CA SER A 77 -53.39 44.00 -10.38
C SER A 77 -52.59 44.27 -9.11
N ASP A 78 -53.20 44.74 -8.05
CA ASP A 78 -52.55 44.97 -6.76
C ASP A 78 -52.03 43.65 -6.13
N ALA A 79 -52.83 42.59 -6.22
CA ALA A 79 -52.40 41.27 -5.78
C ALA A 79 -51.19 40.74 -6.59
N SER A 80 -51.23 40.92 -7.92
CA SER A 80 -50.10 40.55 -8.80
C SER A 80 -48.86 41.36 -8.50
N GLN A 81 -49.01 42.65 -8.23
CA GLN A 81 -47.86 43.51 -7.88
C GLN A 81 -47.24 43.10 -6.55
N ARG A 82 -48.06 42.79 -5.52
CA ARG A 82 -47.53 42.27 -4.24
C ARG A 82 -46.77 40.96 -4.44
N VAL A 83 -47.33 40.03 -5.23
CA VAL A 83 -46.64 38.78 -5.55
C VAL A 83 -45.32 39.03 -6.29
N LEU A 84 -45.30 39.98 -7.24
CA LEU A 84 -44.05 40.33 -7.93
C LEU A 84 -43.00 40.94 -6.99
N GLU A 85 -43.42 41.85 -6.09
CA GLU A 85 -42.52 42.43 -5.08
C GLU A 85 -41.98 41.37 -4.12
N GLU A 86 -42.84 40.44 -3.68
CA GLU A 86 -42.41 39.33 -2.84
C GLU A 86 -41.45 38.38 -3.55
N VAL A 87 -41.72 37.97 -4.79
CA VAL A 87 -40.86 37.13 -5.62
C VAL A 87 -39.53 37.84 -5.92
N GLU A 88 -39.56 39.13 -6.25
CA GLU A 88 -38.34 39.89 -6.45
C GLU A 88 -37.51 39.98 -5.17
N GLY A 89 -38.14 40.17 -4.02
CA GLY A 89 -37.47 40.13 -2.71
C GLY A 89 -36.83 38.79 -2.45
N GLN A 90 -37.56 37.66 -2.72
CA GLN A 90 -37.03 36.31 -2.57
C GLN A 90 -35.89 35.99 -3.53
N VAL A 91 -35.98 36.40 -4.80
CA VAL A 91 -34.93 36.25 -5.81
C VAL A 91 -33.69 37.04 -5.43
N ASN A 92 -33.84 38.25 -4.94
CA ASN A 92 -32.72 39.06 -4.48
C ASN A 92 -32.04 38.44 -3.26
N ALA A 93 -32.81 37.96 -2.28
CA ALA A 93 -32.30 37.26 -1.10
C ALA A 93 -31.57 35.97 -1.49
N LEU A 94 -32.14 35.21 -2.42
CA LEU A 94 -31.51 34.03 -2.97
C LEU A 94 -30.20 34.34 -3.70
N THR A 95 -30.19 35.35 -4.53
CA THR A 95 -29.00 35.81 -5.26
C THR A 95 -27.89 36.23 -4.31
N GLU A 96 -28.24 36.99 -3.27
CA GLU A 96 -27.28 37.38 -2.22
C GLU A 96 -26.74 36.14 -1.47
N SER A 97 -27.59 35.17 -1.15
CA SER A 97 -27.17 33.94 -0.50
C SER A 97 -26.24 33.11 -1.39
N TYR A 98 -26.53 33.04 -2.70
CA TYR A 98 -25.65 32.37 -3.65
C TYR A 98 -24.28 33.06 -3.78
N LYS A 99 -24.24 34.38 -3.89
CA LYS A 99 -22.99 35.15 -3.92
C LYS A 99 -22.16 34.93 -2.64
N ARG A 100 -22.82 34.87 -1.49
CA ARG A 100 -22.14 34.58 -0.23
C ARG A 100 -21.60 33.17 -0.19
N LEU A 101 -22.39 32.17 -0.63
CA LEU A 101 -21.97 30.81 -0.72
C LEU A 101 -20.80 30.60 -1.69
N GLU A 102 -20.88 31.21 -2.87
CA GLU A 102 -19.81 31.17 -3.87
C GLU A 102 -18.49 31.73 -3.30
N ARG A 103 -18.55 32.87 -2.60
CA ARG A 103 -17.38 33.43 -1.94
C ARG A 103 -16.82 32.50 -0.87
N GLU A 104 -17.66 31.95 0.00
CA GLU A 104 -17.26 31.08 1.06
C GLU A 104 -16.66 29.79 0.51
N VAL A 105 -17.22 29.20 -0.55
CA VAL A 105 -16.69 28.02 -1.22
C VAL A 105 -15.34 28.32 -1.88
N SER A 106 -15.22 29.50 -2.56
CA SER A 106 -13.96 29.90 -3.18
C SER A 106 -12.86 30.11 -2.14
N GLU A 107 -13.16 30.82 -1.05
CA GLU A 107 -12.19 31.02 0.05
C GLU A 107 -11.74 29.71 0.70
N ARG A 108 -12.68 28.78 0.93
CA ARG A 108 -12.34 27.48 1.49
C ARG A 108 -11.55 26.61 0.51
N TYR A 109 -11.87 26.66 -0.77
CA TYR A 109 -11.13 25.96 -1.81
C TYR A 109 -9.70 26.50 -1.93
N GLU A 110 -9.52 27.81 -1.96
CA GLU A 110 -8.20 28.44 -1.99
C GLU A 110 -7.36 28.07 -0.76
N ALA A 111 -7.97 28.12 0.43
CA ALA A 111 -7.30 27.71 1.67
C ALA A 111 -6.93 26.21 1.67
N ALA A 112 -7.81 25.35 1.18
CA ALA A 112 -7.52 23.93 1.02
C ALA A 112 -6.39 23.68 0.01
N GLU A 113 -6.39 24.40 -1.10
CA GLU A 113 -5.34 24.31 -2.11
C GLU A 113 -3.97 24.76 -1.59
N GLU A 114 -3.94 25.85 -0.80
CA GLU A 114 -2.71 26.29 -0.14
C GLU A 114 -2.16 25.22 0.82
N VAL A 115 -3.03 24.59 1.61
CA VAL A 115 -2.64 23.50 2.53
C VAL A 115 -2.13 22.31 1.73
N ARG A 116 -2.79 21.92 0.64
CA ARG A 116 -2.37 20.83 -0.25
C ARG A 116 -0.98 21.10 -0.85
N VAL A 117 -0.77 22.30 -1.42
CA VAL A 117 0.54 22.68 -1.98
C VAL A 117 1.62 22.72 -0.91
N ALA A 118 1.31 23.20 0.30
CA ALA A 118 2.27 23.21 1.40
C ALA A 118 2.63 21.80 1.86
N ALA A 119 1.66 20.88 1.89
CA ALA A 119 1.88 19.49 2.23
C ALA A 119 2.73 18.76 1.18
N GLU A 120 2.41 18.94 -0.11
CA GLU A 120 3.22 18.42 -1.23
C GLU A 120 4.67 18.92 -1.19
N ARG A 121 4.88 20.19 -0.92
CA ARG A 121 6.24 20.75 -0.75
C ARG A 121 6.98 20.09 0.41
N ARG A 122 6.31 19.83 1.53
CA ARG A 122 6.92 19.16 2.70
C ARG A 122 7.25 17.71 2.40
N SER A 123 6.39 16.96 1.72
CA SER A 123 6.67 15.57 1.36
C SER A 123 7.82 15.46 0.36
N VAL A 124 7.88 16.34 -0.66
CA VAL A 124 9.03 16.42 -1.58
C VAL A 124 10.32 16.78 -0.84
N GLN A 125 10.27 17.77 0.07
CA GLN A 125 11.44 18.13 0.88
C GLN A 125 11.92 16.96 1.74
N ARG A 126 11.00 16.21 2.36
CA ARG A 126 11.32 15.01 3.14
C ARG A 126 12.00 13.94 2.28
N VAL A 127 11.47 13.65 1.09
CA VAL A 127 12.09 12.70 0.15
C VAL A 127 13.49 13.15 -0.26
N MET A 128 13.68 14.43 -0.57
CA MET A 128 15.01 14.98 -0.91
C MET A 128 15.99 14.91 0.26
N GLN A 129 15.53 15.17 1.47
CA GLN A 129 16.36 15.07 2.68
C GLN A 129 16.80 13.61 2.93
N MET A 130 15.85 12.67 2.84
CA MET A 130 16.13 11.23 2.96
C MET A 130 17.05 10.74 1.84
N GLY A 131 16.89 11.23 0.61
CA GLY A 131 17.78 10.92 -0.51
C GLY A 131 19.23 11.32 -0.24
N ARG A 132 19.46 12.55 0.20
CA ARG A 132 20.80 13.02 0.61
C ARG A 132 21.38 12.21 1.77
N GLN A 133 20.54 11.81 2.72
CA GLN A 133 20.95 10.96 3.82
C GLN A 133 21.41 9.59 3.32
N ILE A 134 20.73 8.99 2.33
CA ILE A 134 21.14 7.74 1.70
C ILE A 134 22.47 7.92 0.97
N GLU A 135 22.67 9.00 0.21
CA GLU A 135 23.96 9.27 -0.45
C GLU A 135 25.12 9.29 0.57
N GLY A 136 24.98 10.05 1.65
CA GLY A 136 25.98 10.09 2.71
C GLY A 136 26.21 8.72 3.39
N GLN A 137 25.14 7.95 3.58
CA GLN A 137 25.24 6.60 4.12
C GLN A 137 25.93 5.63 3.15
N MET A 138 25.68 5.76 1.83
CA MET A 138 26.38 4.96 0.82
C MET A 138 27.89 5.29 0.76
N GLU A 139 28.26 6.56 0.87
CA GLU A 139 29.66 6.94 0.98
C GLU A 139 30.33 6.36 2.24
N GLY A 140 29.67 6.43 3.41
CA GLY A 140 30.15 5.80 4.63
C GLY A 140 30.34 4.29 4.47
N MET A 141 29.40 3.62 3.80
CA MET A 141 29.51 2.19 3.50
C MET A 141 30.67 1.86 2.57
N GLN A 142 30.97 2.71 1.56
CA GLN A 142 32.13 2.56 0.68
C GLN A 142 33.44 2.71 1.46
N ARG A 143 33.48 3.56 2.48
CA ARG A 143 34.62 3.69 3.40
C ARG A 143 34.77 2.50 4.36
N GLY A 144 33.82 1.55 4.35
CA GLY A 144 33.85 0.35 5.19
C GLY A 144 33.11 0.48 6.52
N GLU A 145 32.39 1.56 6.75
CA GLU A 145 31.62 1.80 7.98
C GLU A 145 30.36 0.92 8.01
N HIS A 146 30.42 -0.23 8.68
CA HIS A 146 29.30 -1.16 8.75
C HIS A 146 28.12 -0.64 9.61
N ARG A 147 28.38 0.28 10.55
CA ARG A 147 27.38 0.88 11.44
C ARG A 147 26.32 1.69 10.70
N VAL A 148 26.62 2.13 9.46
CA VAL A 148 25.71 2.91 8.62
C VAL A 148 24.63 2.03 7.96
N MET A 149 24.84 0.72 7.88
CA MET A 149 23.93 -0.19 7.15
C MET A 149 22.52 -0.23 7.71
N VAL A 150 22.37 -0.31 9.05
CA VAL A 150 21.06 -0.37 9.70
C VAL A 150 20.28 0.96 9.58
N PRO A 151 20.88 2.13 9.88
CA PRO A 151 20.26 3.43 9.61
C PRO A 151 19.84 3.59 8.13
N ALA A 152 20.66 3.14 7.17
CA ALA A 152 20.33 3.18 5.74
C ALA A 152 19.07 2.32 5.43
N ALA A 153 18.96 1.14 6.05
CA ALA A 153 17.76 0.31 5.90
C ALA A 153 16.51 1.01 6.42
N TYR A 154 16.56 1.66 7.58
CA TYR A 154 15.42 2.44 8.11
C TYR A 154 15.06 3.63 7.21
N THR A 155 16.03 4.34 6.68
CA THR A 155 15.78 5.45 5.74
C THR A 155 15.09 4.94 4.46
N LEU A 156 15.54 3.79 3.91
CA LEU A 156 14.92 3.16 2.75
C LEU A 156 13.49 2.68 3.02
N ILE A 157 13.21 2.12 4.21
CA ILE A 157 11.86 1.74 4.62
C ILE A 157 10.96 2.97 4.71
N GLY A 158 11.44 4.06 5.33
CA GLY A 158 10.72 5.33 5.40
C GLY A 158 10.38 5.88 4.01
N LEU A 159 11.31 5.79 3.05
CA LEU A 159 11.04 6.15 1.65
C LEU A 159 10.03 5.22 0.99
N ARG A 160 10.11 3.91 1.22
CA ARG A 160 9.10 2.96 0.72
C ARG A 160 7.70 3.29 1.25
N GLN A 161 7.57 3.69 2.53
CA GLN A 161 6.31 4.15 3.12
C GLN A 161 5.76 5.38 2.40
N LEU A 162 6.61 6.39 2.17
CA LEU A 162 6.21 7.61 1.46
C LEU A 162 5.78 7.33 0.00
N PHE A 163 6.45 6.40 -0.69
CA PHE A 163 6.07 6.04 -2.06
C PHE A 163 4.89 5.07 -2.17
N ALA A 164 4.58 4.32 -1.12
CA ALA A 164 3.47 3.35 -1.14
C ALA A 164 2.11 3.99 -0.88
N GLY A 165 2.06 5.28 -0.55
CA GLY A 165 0.80 5.97 -0.21
C GLY A 165 0.08 5.37 1.02
N THR A 166 0.79 4.58 1.84
CA THR A 166 0.24 3.97 3.05
C THR A 166 0.15 4.94 4.22
N GLY A 167 0.56 6.18 4.02
CA GLY A 167 0.28 7.30 4.93
C GLY A 167 -1.21 7.64 4.87
N LEU A 168 -1.80 7.99 6.00
CA LEU A 168 -3.20 8.40 6.21
C LEU A 168 -3.63 9.67 5.43
N SER A 169 -2.84 10.14 4.47
CA SER A 169 -3.08 11.36 3.72
C SER A 169 -3.05 11.11 2.21
N GLU A 170 -4.05 11.61 1.51
CA GLU A 170 -4.16 11.69 0.05
C GLU A 170 -2.96 12.41 -0.62
N GLU A 171 -2.09 13.01 0.20
CA GLU A 171 -0.92 13.81 -0.18
C GLU A 171 0.19 12.99 -0.85
N ASP A 172 0.26 11.68 -0.58
CA ASP A 172 1.35 10.83 -1.06
C ASP A 172 1.16 10.29 -2.49
N GLU A 173 -0.06 10.34 -3.02
CA GLU A 173 -0.36 9.87 -4.39
C GLU A 173 0.28 10.74 -5.48
N GLY A 174 0.57 12.00 -5.19
CA GLY A 174 1.18 12.97 -6.12
C GLY A 174 2.70 12.83 -6.28
N LEU A 175 3.41 12.24 -5.30
CA LEU A 175 4.88 12.20 -5.28
C LEU A 175 5.49 11.51 -6.50
N GLY A 176 4.86 10.45 -7.01
CA GLY A 176 5.31 9.73 -8.19
C GLY A 176 5.25 10.53 -9.51
N ARG A 177 4.53 11.65 -9.54
CA ARG A 177 4.41 12.54 -10.70
C ARG A 177 5.47 13.64 -10.73
N VAL A 178 6.15 13.87 -9.60
CA VAL A 178 7.17 14.90 -9.50
C VAL A 178 8.49 14.39 -10.12
N HIS A 179 8.91 15.02 -11.21
CA HIS A 179 10.10 14.60 -11.98
C HIS A 179 11.37 14.46 -11.11
N VAL A 180 11.62 15.41 -10.20
CA VAL A 180 12.76 15.36 -9.29
C VAL A 180 12.72 14.14 -8.37
N VAL A 181 11.54 13.75 -7.90
CA VAL A 181 11.35 12.57 -7.04
C VAL A 181 11.59 11.28 -7.82
N THR A 182 11.11 11.20 -9.06
CA THR A 182 11.34 10.03 -9.93
C THR A 182 12.81 9.89 -10.33
N THR A 183 13.50 10.98 -10.62
CA THR A 183 14.94 10.99 -10.89
C THR A 183 15.71 10.53 -9.66
N LEU A 184 15.45 11.10 -8.49
CA LEU A 184 16.10 10.70 -7.23
C LEU A 184 15.85 9.21 -6.90
N ARG A 185 14.64 8.72 -7.13
CA ARG A 185 14.31 7.31 -6.96
C ARG A 185 15.17 6.41 -7.85
N ASN A 186 15.28 6.74 -9.13
CA ASN A 186 15.96 5.90 -10.12
C ASN A 186 17.50 5.99 -10.03
N GLU A 187 18.04 7.16 -9.75
CA GLU A 187 19.48 7.40 -9.77
C GLU A 187 20.16 7.18 -8.42
N VAL A 188 19.45 7.39 -7.30
CA VAL A 188 20.03 7.32 -5.96
C VAL A 188 19.43 6.17 -5.14
N ILE A 189 18.10 6.13 -4.99
CA ILE A 189 17.44 5.23 -4.04
C ILE A 189 17.55 3.78 -4.49
N VAL A 190 17.17 3.46 -5.74
CA VAL A 190 17.18 2.09 -6.26
C VAL A 190 18.62 1.53 -6.37
N PRO A 191 19.60 2.26 -6.92
CA PRO A 191 20.99 1.80 -6.91
C PRO A 191 21.57 1.67 -5.50
N GLY A 192 21.25 2.61 -4.60
CA GLY A 192 21.66 2.56 -3.19
C GLY A 192 21.13 1.34 -2.47
N GLU A 193 19.86 1.02 -2.64
CA GLU A 193 19.24 -0.19 -2.07
C GLU A 193 19.91 -1.47 -2.58
N ARG A 194 20.17 -1.56 -3.89
CA ARG A 194 20.89 -2.71 -4.50
C ARG A 194 22.30 -2.84 -3.95
N ALA A 195 23.04 -1.74 -3.83
CA ALA A 195 24.39 -1.72 -3.29
C ALA A 195 24.43 -2.14 -1.81
N LEU A 196 23.47 -1.64 -1.00
CA LEU A 196 23.32 -2.01 0.41
C LEU A 196 23.02 -3.50 0.57
N LEU A 197 22.08 -4.03 -0.21
CA LEU A 197 21.74 -5.47 -0.20
C LEU A 197 22.91 -6.35 -0.66
N ALA A 198 23.62 -5.94 -1.72
CA ALA A 198 24.80 -6.65 -2.20
C ALA A 198 25.89 -6.69 -1.13
N ARG A 199 26.16 -5.56 -0.47
CA ARG A 199 27.14 -5.47 0.61
C ARG A 199 26.75 -6.30 1.83
N ALA A 200 25.49 -6.25 2.25
CA ALA A 200 24.99 -7.07 3.35
C ALA A 200 25.14 -8.57 3.06
N LYS A 201 24.74 -9.01 1.86
CA LYS A 201 24.93 -10.41 1.43
C LYS A 201 26.41 -10.80 1.37
N GLN A 202 27.28 -9.90 0.92
CA GLN A 202 28.72 -10.14 0.88
C GLN A 202 29.29 -10.32 2.29
N VAL A 203 28.92 -9.46 3.25
CA VAL A 203 29.37 -9.59 4.65
C VAL A 203 28.97 -10.93 5.25
N VAL A 204 27.74 -11.41 4.99
CA VAL A 204 27.30 -12.72 5.45
C VAL A 204 28.11 -13.86 4.80
N ARG A 205 28.42 -13.78 3.51
CA ARG A 205 29.24 -14.77 2.80
C ARG A 205 30.69 -14.84 3.32
N GLU A 206 31.26 -13.69 3.67
CA GLU A 206 32.63 -13.57 4.18
C GLU A 206 32.75 -13.91 5.66
N PHE A 207 31.64 -14.22 6.33
CA PHE A 207 31.65 -14.55 7.75
C PHE A 207 32.52 -15.77 8.02
N SER A 208 33.56 -15.58 8.82
CA SER A 208 34.47 -16.63 9.30
C SER A 208 35.05 -16.24 10.65
N MET A 209 34.90 -17.14 11.62
CA MET A 209 35.49 -17.01 12.94
C MET A 209 36.84 -17.77 13.06
N SER A 210 37.09 -18.69 12.13
CA SER A 210 38.32 -19.50 12.17
C SER A 210 39.61 -18.70 11.92
N SER A 211 39.53 -17.66 11.10
CA SER A 211 40.66 -16.75 10.89
C SER A 211 41.03 -15.95 12.15
N LEU A 212 40.03 -15.65 12.98
CA LEU A 212 40.19 -14.92 14.24
C LEU A 212 40.78 -15.79 15.34
N LEU A 213 40.46 -17.09 15.30
CA LEU A 213 40.97 -18.07 16.25
C LEU A 213 42.39 -18.55 15.90
N ALA A 214 42.71 -18.64 14.61
CA ALA A 214 44.06 -18.98 14.14
C ALA A 214 45.12 -17.90 14.49
N SER A 215 44.70 -16.64 14.56
CA SER A 215 45.57 -15.52 14.97
C SER A 215 45.89 -15.51 16.47
N GLY A 216 45.09 -16.18 17.30
CA GLY A 216 45.18 -16.20 18.77
C GLY A 216 46.33 -17.04 19.32
N SER A 217 47.04 -17.84 18.46
CA SER A 217 48.17 -18.67 18.91
C SER A 217 49.51 -17.91 19.01
N ALA A 218 49.56 -16.64 18.58
CA ALA A 218 50.72 -15.79 18.67
C ALA A 218 50.45 -14.52 19.50
N GLY A 219 50.54 -14.64 20.82
CA GLY A 219 51.01 -13.65 21.78
C GLY A 219 50.42 -12.21 21.84
N GLN A 220 49.30 -11.85 21.11
CA GLN A 220 48.72 -10.50 21.14
C GLN A 220 47.23 -10.52 21.45
N ASN A 221 46.92 -10.75 22.71
CA ASN A 221 45.54 -10.94 23.19
C ASN A 221 44.55 -9.75 23.02
N GLY A 222 45.06 -8.54 22.76
CA GLY A 222 44.19 -7.34 22.66
C GLY A 222 43.63 -7.08 21.26
N GLN A 223 44.44 -7.28 20.21
CA GLN A 223 44.05 -6.98 18.81
C GLN A 223 43.05 -8.04 18.25
N THR A 224 43.17 -9.30 18.67
CA THR A 224 42.29 -10.38 18.23
C THR A 224 40.89 -10.27 18.78
N TYR A 225 40.72 -9.76 20.02
CA TYR A 225 39.41 -9.53 20.62
C TYR A 225 38.64 -8.42 19.92
N THR A 226 39.30 -7.28 19.63
CA THR A 226 38.67 -6.16 18.93
C THR A 226 38.26 -6.54 17.48
N GLN A 227 39.07 -7.32 16.77
CA GLN A 227 38.72 -7.82 15.44
C GLN A 227 37.54 -8.81 15.47
N SER A 228 37.45 -9.65 16.49
CA SER A 228 36.32 -10.55 16.69
C SER A 228 35.02 -9.79 16.92
N GLU A 229 35.06 -8.80 17.81
CA GLU A 229 33.88 -7.96 18.10
C GLU A 229 33.47 -7.08 16.89
N GLU A 230 34.44 -6.58 16.13
CA GLU A 230 34.15 -5.85 14.90
C GLU A 230 33.50 -6.75 13.84
N THR A 231 34.00 -7.98 13.66
CA THR A 231 33.39 -8.95 12.75
C THR A 231 31.97 -9.33 13.17
N LYS A 232 31.73 -9.56 14.46
CA LYS A 232 30.39 -9.79 15.01
C LYS A 232 29.47 -8.61 14.78
N SER A 233 29.93 -7.40 15.10
CA SER A 233 29.16 -6.17 14.91
C SER A 233 28.82 -5.91 13.43
N ARG A 234 29.80 -6.12 12.53
CA ARG A 234 29.61 -6.01 11.08
C ARG A 234 28.59 -7.00 10.56
N THR A 235 28.68 -8.27 10.99
CA THR A 235 27.75 -9.32 10.60
C THR A 235 26.35 -9.07 11.17
N SER A 236 26.26 -8.64 12.43
CA SER A 236 25.00 -8.26 13.08
C SER A 236 24.29 -7.14 12.30
N SER A 237 25.00 -6.09 11.94
CA SER A 237 24.46 -4.98 11.13
C SER A 237 23.94 -5.46 9.77
N ALA A 238 24.68 -6.37 9.10
CA ALA A 238 24.27 -6.94 7.82
C ALA A 238 23.00 -7.81 7.94
N LEU A 239 22.91 -8.66 8.97
CA LEU A 239 21.76 -9.51 9.22
C LEU A 239 20.50 -8.70 9.55
N GLN A 240 20.63 -7.66 10.39
CA GLN A 240 19.53 -6.73 10.69
C GLN A 240 19.07 -5.98 9.43
N THR A 241 20.00 -5.54 8.58
CA THR A 241 19.70 -4.88 7.31
C THR A 241 18.92 -5.79 6.37
N LEU A 242 19.33 -7.05 6.19
CA LEU A 242 18.62 -8.04 5.37
C LEU A 242 17.23 -8.36 5.92
N TYR A 243 17.09 -8.39 7.25
CA TYR A 243 15.80 -8.56 7.89
C TYR A 243 14.86 -7.39 7.60
N LEU A 244 15.31 -6.15 7.81
CA LEU A 244 14.54 -4.93 7.63
C LEU A 244 14.12 -4.70 6.18
N LEU A 245 15.01 -4.96 5.22
CA LEU A 245 14.72 -4.72 3.80
C LEU A 245 13.94 -5.85 3.13
N SER A 246 13.65 -6.95 3.85
CA SER A 246 12.81 -8.03 3.32
C SER A 246 11.44 -7.50 2.89
N PRO A 247 10.90 -7.93 1.72
CA PRO A 247 9.62 -7.44 1.23
C PRO A 247 8.50 -7.80 2.20
N THR A 248 7.67 -6.81 2.52
CA THR A 248 6.46 -6.95 3.31
C THR A 248 5.26 -6.71 2.40
N GLN A 249 4.24 -7.55 2.47
CA GLN A 249 2.96 -7.26 1.83
C GLN A 249 2.12 -6.43 2.80
N SER A 250 1.42 -5.41 2.28
CA SER A 250 0.64 -4.44 3.09
C SER A 250 -0.48 -5.07 3.93
N SER A 251 -0.82 -6.34 3.68
CA SER A 251 -1.83 -7.10 4.41
C SER A 251 -1.23 -8.11 5.40
N ASP A 252 0.10 -8.21 5.51
CA ASP A 252 0.71 -9.20 6.37
C ASP A 252 0.52 -8.82 7.85
N ALA A 253 -0.26 -9.64 8.56
CA ALA A 253 -0.25 -9.60 10.01
C ALA A 253 1.19 -9.87 10.49
N PRO A 254 1.66 -9.24 11.59
CA PRO A 254 3.04 -9.39 12.08
C PRO A 254 3.43 -10.84 12.36
N LYS A 255 2.46 -11.75 12.47
CA LYS A 255 2.67 -13.20 12.63
C LYS A 255 3.09 -13.91 11.34
N ASN A 256 2.79 -13.37 10.16
CA ASN A 256 3.04 -14.02 8.87
C ASN A 256 4.27 -13.44 8.15
N PHE A 257 4.98 -12.49 8.76
CA PHE A 257 6.16 -11.91 8.15
C PHE A 257 7.32 -12.92 8.07
N SER A 258 7.73 -13.22 6.84
CA SER A 258 8.91 -14.07 6.57
C SER A 258 10.05 -13.19 6.02
N PRO A 259 11.22 -13.12 6.69
CA PRO A 259 12.36 -12.32 6.24
C PRO A 259 13.10 -13.02 5.10
N THR A 260 12.52 -13.03 3.90
CA THR A 260 13.00 -13.79 2.73
C THR A 260 14.43 -13.47 2.32
N LEU A 261 14.86 -12.19 2.39
CA LEU A 261 16.22 -11.79 2.04
C LEU A 261 17.24 -12.32 3.05
N LEU A 262 16.92 -12.29 4.34
CA LEU A 262 17.75 -12.87 5.39
C LEU A 262 17.88 -14.38 5.21
N ILE A 263 16.75 -15.09 5.04
CA ILE A 263 16.71 -16.53 4.85
C ILE A 263 17.52 -16.93 3.61
N SER A 264 17.33 -16.25 2.47
CA SER A 264 18.05 -16.57 1.24
C SER A 264 19.56 -16.36 1.35
N ALA A 265 20.02 -15.33 2.06
CA ALA A 265 21.42 -15.06 2.28
C ALA A 265 22.07 -16.15 3.17
N LEU A 266 21.38 -16.54 4.25
CA LEU A 266 21.86 -17.59 5.15
C LEU A 266 21.84 -18.97 4.49
N GLN A 267 20.82 -19.29 3.70
CA GLN A 267 20.77 -20.51 2.89
C GLN A 267 21.92 -20.56 1.87
N SER A 268 22.21 -19.45 1.20
CA SER A 268 23.34 -19.35 0.28
C SER A 268 24.68 -19.59 0.99
N TYR A 269 24.84 -19.08 2.21
CA TYR A 269 26.02 -19.34 3.04
C TYR A 269 26.16 -20.84 3.39
N LEU A 270 25.09 -21.45 3.92
CA LEU A 270 25.05 -22.86 4.31
C LEU A 270 25.27 -23.78 3.09
N SER A 271 24.63 -23.51 1.96
CA SER A 271 24.79 -24.30 0.74
C SER A 271 26.21 -24.23 0.19
N THR A 272 26.86 -23.05 0.25
CA THR A 272 28.26 -22.89 -0.15
C THR A 272 29.20 -23.67 0.77
N ALA A 273 28.96 -23.62 2.08
CA ALA A 273 29.72 -24.41 3.06
C ALA A 273 29.55 -25.92 2.84
N LEU A 274 28.31 -26.37 2.59
CA LEU A 274 28.01 -27.78 2.29
C LEU A 274 28.66 -28.27 1.01
N THR A 275 28.48 -27.57 -0.10
CA THR A 275 29.00 -27.99 -1.42
C THR A 275 30.53 -28.01 -1.44
N SER A 276 31.16 -27.01 -0.82
CA SER A 276 32.63 -26.98 -0.73
C SER A 276 33.17 -28.08 0.18
N SER A 277 32.52 -28.38 1.31
CA SER A 277 32.91 -29.44 2.23
C SER A 277 32.71 -30.81 1.60
N LEU A 278 31.58 -31.06 0.92
CA LEU A 278 31.31 -32.30 0.21
C LEU A 278 32.32 -32.55 -0.91
N ALA A 279 32.64 -31.50 -1.71
CA ALA A 279 33.65 -31.64 -2.76
C ALA A 279 35.05 -31.91 -2.23
N SER A 280 35.43 -31.29 -1.12
CA SER A 280 36.72 -31.54 -0.46
C SER A 280 36.78 -32.94 0.14
N LEU A 281 35.73 -33.36 0.86
CA LEU A 281 35.66 -34.67 1.50
C LEU A 281 35.63 -35.81 0.48
N SER A 282 34.88 -35.69 -0.60
CA SER A 282 34.81 -36.70 -1.66
C SER A 282 36.16 -36.91 -2.33
N ARG A 283 36.95 -35.88 -2.53
CA ARG A 283 38.31 -35.96 -3.05
C ARG A 283 39.26 -36.60 -2.03
N ALA A 284 39.16 -36.20 -0.76
CA ALA A 284 39.98 -36.72 0.31
C ALA A 284 39.73 -38.22 0.61
N LEU A 285 38.50 -38.69 0.46
CA LEU A 285 38.16 -40.11 0.57
C LEU A 285 38.77 -40.96 -0.55
N ALA A 286 39.00 -40.37 -1.74
CA ALA A 286 39.74 -41.03 -2.82
C ALA A 286 41.26 -41.02 -2.61
N THR A 287 41.79 -40.07 -1.80
CA THR A 287 43.22 -39.87 -1.51
C THR A 287 43.46 -39.74 0.00
N LEU A 288 43.39 -40.85 0.73
CA LEU A 288 43.42 -40.92 2.20
C LEU A 288 44.49 -40.11 2.92
N PRO A 289 45.73 -39.91 2.41
CA PRO A 289 46.74 -39.11 3.09
C PRO A 289 46.32 -37.65 3.36
N GLN A 290 45.35 -37.09 2.59
CA GLN A 290 44.85 -35.73 2.77
C GLN A 290 43.60 -35.64 3.66
N LEU A 291 43.06 -36.81 4.11
CA LEU A 291 41.77 -36.86 4.82
C LEU A 291 41.83 -36.09 6.15
N ASP A 292 42.90 -36.27 6.94
CA ASP A 292 43.07 -35.57 8.24
C ASP A 292 42.96 -34.03 8.08
N ARG A 293 43.70 -33.52 7.13
CA ARG A 293 43.69 -32.08 6.86
C ARG A 293 42.32 -31.58 6.39
N THR A 294 41.69 -32.35 5.50
CA THR A 294 40.36 -31.99 4.98
C THR A 294 39.30 -32.02 6.07
N LEU A 295 39.35 -32.99 6.97
CA LEU A 295 38.43 -33.09 8.11
C LEU A 295 38.62 -31.90 9.09
N LEU A 296 39.87 -31.44 9.30
CA LEU A 296 40.14 -30.22 10.05
C LEU A 296 39.51 -28.98 9.40
N GLU A 297 39.62 -28.83 8.08
CA GLU A 297 39.00 -27.75 7.36
C GLU A 297 37.46 -27.79 7.44
N ILE A 298 36.86 -29.00 7.39
CA ILE A 298 35.41 -29.18 7.52
C ILE A 298 34.96 -28.89 8.95
N SER A 299 35.71 -29.34 9.98
CA SER A 299 35.37 -28.99 11.36
C SER A 299 35.42 -27.50 11.61
N ALA A 300 36.40 -26.76 11.05
CA ALA A 300 36.49 -25.33 11.13
C ALA A 300 35.30 -24.60 10.43
N ARG A 301 34.83 -25.13 9.29
CA ARG A 301 33.61 -24.61 8.63
C ARG A 301 32.36 -24.82 9.48
N CYS A 302 32.22 -25.99 10.12
CA CYS A 302 31.10 -26.24 11.02
C CYS A 302 31.18 -25.36 12.26
N GLN A 303 32.36 -25.09 12.83
CA GLN A 303 32.56 -24.10 13.89
C GLN A 303 32.09 -22.70 13.51
N ASN A 304 32.32 -22.27 12.25
CA ASN A 304 31.78 -21.00 11.76
C ASN A 304 30.25 -21.01 11.74
N ILE A 305 29.61 -22.16 11.41
CA ILE A 305 28.15 -22.31 11.44
C ILE A 305 27.63 -22.25 12.88
N VAL A 306 28.31 -22.89 13.84
CA VAL A 306 27.99 -22.80 15.28
C VAL A 306 28.10 -21.36 15.77
N ALA A 307 29.17 -20.66 15.41
CA ALA A 307 29.37 -19.25 15.76
C ALA A 307 28.29 -18.35 15.14
N LEU A 308 27.86 -18.61 13.91
CA LEU A 308 26.77 -17.92 13.25
C LEU A 308 25.43 -18.17 13.96
N GLU A 309 25.16 -19.41 14.37
CA GLU A 309 23.97 -19.75 15.16
C GLU A 309 23.93 -19.02 16.50
N THR A 310 25.03 -18.98 17.24
CA THR A 310 25.12 -18.24 18.49
C THR A 310 24.97 -16.73 18.28
N LEU A 311 25.52 -16.19 17.20
CA LEU A 311 25.32 -14.79 16.82
C LEU A 311 23.85 -14.48 16.52
N LEU A 312 23.19 -15.28 15.69
CA LEU A 312 21.78 -15.13 15.33
C LEU A 312 20.85 -15.25 16.55
N SER A 313 21.17 -16.14 17.52
CA SER A 313 20.41 -16.28 18.75
C SER A 313 20.58 -15.08 19.69
N SER A 314 21.73 -14.41 19.67
CA SER A 314 22.02 -13.24 20.50
C SER A 314 21.43 -11.94 19.94
N ILE A 315 21.18 -11.86 18.62
CA ILE A 315 20.64 -10.66 17.99
C ILE A 315 19.12 -10.61 18.21
N LYS A 316 18.67 -9.57 18.91
CA LYS A 316 17.24 -9.28 19.03
C LYS A 316 16.67 -8.88 17.68
N ARG A 317 15.46 -9.32 17.42
CA ARG A 317 14.70 -8.92 16.23
C ARG A 317 14.51 -7.40 16.23
N PRO A 318 14.96 -6.67 15.18
CA PRO A 318 14.73 -5.22 15.10
C PRO A 318 13.25 -4.94 14.89
N GLU A 319 12.77 -3.84 15.48
CA GLU A 319 11.42 -3.35 15.24
C GLU A 319 11.27 -2.94 13.76
N HIS A 320 10.29 -3.53 13.10
CA HIS A 320 10.03 -3.23 11.69
C HIS A 320 8.89 -2.20 11.59
N PRO A 321 9.15 -0.98 11.07
CA PRO A 321 8.17 0.11 11.07
C PRO A 321 6.83 -0.22 10.39
N LEU A 322 6.87 -1.09 9.37
CA LEU A 322 5.68 -1.52 8.63
C LEU A 322 4.85 -2.62 9.33
N LEU A 323 5.41 -3.26 10.38
CA LEU A 323 4.77 -4.36 11.10
C LEU A 323 4.33 -3.98 12.51
N SER A 324 4.48 -2.71 12.89
CA SER A 324 4.08 -2.20 14.20
C SER A 324 2.57 -2.28 14.34
N THR A 325 2.07 -3.16 15.20
CA THR A 325 0.66 -3.17 15.60
C THR A 325 0.42 -2.05 16.63
N PRO A 326 -0.61 -1.20 16.44
CA PRO A 326 -0.91 -0.12 17.37
C PRO A 326 -1.52 -0.59 18.72
N HIS A 327 -1.66 -1.91 18.95
CA HIS A 327 -2.23 -2.43 20.18
C HIS A 327 -1.15 -3.07 21.09
N PRO A 328 -1.08 -2.68 22.36
CA PRO A 328 -0.30 -3.40 23.35
C PRO A 328 -0.87 -4.82 23.49
N THR A 329 -0.07 -5.82 23.14
CA THR A 329 -0.42 -7.24 23.34
C THR A 329 -0.64 -7.51 24.83
N PRO A 330 -1.69 -8.23 25.23
CA PRO A 330 -1.90 -8.62 26.62
C PRO A 330 -0.71 -9.45 27.12
N PRO A 331 -0.34 -9.34 28.41
CA PRO A 331 0.89 -9.93 28.99
C PRO A 331 0.97 -11.45 28.98
N ASN A 332 -0.05 -12.16 28.47
CA ASN A 332 -0.13 -13.63 28.46
C ASN A 332 -0.08 -14.28 27.06
N SER A 333 0.19 -13.53 25.97
CA SER A 333 0.46 -14.17 24.69
C SER A 333 1.94 -14.56 24.63
N GLU A 334 2.24 -15.81 24.31
CA GLU A 334 3.59 -16.31 24.04
C GLU A 334 4.33 -15.29 23.15
N ALA A 335 5.38 -14.70 23.71
CA ALA A 335 6.15 -13.67 23.03
C ALA A 335 6.66 -14.24 21.71
N PRO A 336 6.36 -13.61 20.56
CA PRO A 336 6.89 -14.08 19.29
C PRO A 336 8.40 -14.15 19.39
N SER A 337 8.98 -15.22 18.82
CA SER A 337 10.41 -15.52 18.82
C SER A 337 11.26 -14.24 18.71
N THR A 338 12.00 -13.92 19.77
CA THR A 338 12.66 -12.62 19.95
C THR A 338 13.97 -12.48 19.17
N ASN A 339 14.44 -13.55 18.51
CA ASN A 339 15.74 -13.57 17.84
C ASN A 339 15.63 -13.82 16.31
N LEU A 340 16.74 -13.58 15.59
CA LEU A 340 16.82 -13.77 14.14
C LEU A 340 17.05 -15.24 13.72
N LEU A 341 17.31 -16.14 14.65
CA LEU A 341 17.57 -17.56 14.37
C LEU A 341 16.29 -18.33 14.04
N GLN A 342 15.22 -18.09 14.77
CA GLN A 342 13.98 -18.89 14.68
C GLN A 342 13.36 -18.95 13.28
N PRO A 343 13.24 -17.84 12.51
CA PRO A 343 12.71 -17.90 11.15
C PRO A 343 13.50 -18.84 10.23
N LEU A 344 14.82 -18.91 10.40
CA LEU A 344 15.69 -19.78 9.62
C LEU A 344 15.51 -21.25 10.02
N LEU A 345 15.50 -21.56 11.32
CA LEU A 345 15.30 -22.92 11.82
C LEU A 345 13.95 -23.49 11.39
N HIS A 346 12.90 -22.66 11.47
CA HIS A 346 11.58 -23.04 11.00
C HIS A 346 11.57 -23.32 9.47
N HIS A 347 12.26 -22.47 8.69
CA HIS A 347 12.35 -22.65 7.25
C HIS A 347 13.14 -23.90 6.83
N LEU A 348 14.19 -24.27 7.59
CA LEU A 348 15.02 -25.42 7.34
C LEU A 348 14.48 -26.73 8.00
N ASP A 349 13.38 -26.64 8.72
CA ASP A 349 12.79 -27.76 9.51
C ASP A 349 13.82 -28.48 10.36
N THR A 350 14.57 -27.70 11.15
CA THR A 350 15.67 -28.22 11.98
C THR A 350 15.74 -27.54 13.33
N SER A 351 16.29 -28.23 14.31
CA SER A 351 16.50 -27.68 15.66
C SER A 351 17.82 -26.90 15.81
N SER A 352 18.80 -27.12 14.94
CA SER A 352 20.07 -26.41 14.94
C SER A 352 20.75 -26.41 13.57
N LEU A 353 21.57 -25.39 13.28
CA LEU A 353 22.30 -25.28 12.02
C LEU A 353 23.42 -26.34 11.87
N PRO A 354 24.20 -26.69 12.89
CA PRO A 354 25.17 -27.76 12.80
C PRO A 354 24.53 -29.13 12.51
N SER A 355 23.40 -29.44 13.13
CA SER A 355 22.66 -30.69 12.86
C SER A 355 22.19 -30.72 11.39
N TYR A 356 21.66 -29.64 10.86
CA TYR A 356 21.32 -29.51 9.45
C TYR A 356 22.54 -29.73 8.54
N PHE A 357 23.68 -29.10 8.87
CA PHE A 357 24.92 -29.26 8.10
C PHE A 357 25.38 -30.68 8.01
N TRP A 358 25.51 -31.40 9.16
CA TRP A 358 25.98 -32.79 9.19
C TRP A 358 25.02 -33.75 8.51
N ARG A 359 23.71 -33.61 8.73
CA ARG A 359 22.70 -34.48 8.08
C ARG A 359 22.67 -34.27 6.57
N SER A 360 22.71 -33.02 6.11
CA SER A 360 22.71 -32.70 4.68
C SER A 360 24.00 -33.18 4.01
N MET A 361 25.14 -33.06 4.69
CA MET A 361 26.42 -33.61 4.21
C MET A 361 26.39 -35.14 4.12
N ALA A 362 25.91 -35.81 5.15
CA ALA A 362 25.81 -37.29 5.18
C ALA A 362 24.90 -37.81 4.05
N SER A 363 23.74 -37.21 3.82
CA SER A 363 22.81 -37.62 2.77
C SER A 363 23.44 -37.61 1.37
N GLN A 364 24.22 -36.56 1.07
CA GLN A 364 24.89 -36.39 -0.22
C GLN A 364 26.18 -37.22 -0.34
N LEU A 365 26.86 -37.47 0.80
CA LEU A 365 28.12 -38.18 0.83
C LEU A 365 27.94 -39.68 0.51
N THR A 366 26.84 -40.28 0.93
CA THR A 366 26.53 -41.71 0.64
C THR A 366 26.61 -42.03 -0.86
N GLY A 367 26.05 -41.14 -1.71
CA GLY A 367 26.13 -41.30 -3.17
C GLY A 367 27.57 -41.23 -3.70
N ARG A 368 28.37 -40.31 -3.14
CA ARG A 368 29.77 -40.13 -3.54
C ARG A 368 30.65 -41.29 -3.13
N VAL A 369 30.42 -41.87 -1.94
CA VAL A 369 31.14 -43.07 -1.49
C VAL A 369 30.79 -44.26 -2.37
N ASN A 370 29.51 -44.46 -2.69
CA ASN A 370 29.09 -45.52 -3.62
C ASN A 370 29.74 -45.37 -4.99
N GLU A 371 29.88 -44.15 -5.51
CA GLU A 371 30.57 -43.87 -6.77
C GLU A 371 32.06 -44.23 -6.71
N ILE A 372 32.76 -43.95 -5.60
CA ILE A 372 34.16 -44.34 -5.39
C ILE A 372 34.27 -45.87 -5.36
N LEU A 373 33.37 -46.54 -4.68
CA LEU A 373 33.36 -48.01 -4.56
C LEU A 373 33.03 -48.70 -5.88
N SER A 374 32.08 -48.19 -6.67
CA SER A 374 31.72 -48.73 -7.98
C SER A 374 32.81 -48.58 -9.03
N ARG A 375 33.61 -47.49 -8.97
CA ARG A 375 34.81 -47.34 -9.78
C ARG A 375 35.92 -48.34 -9.43
N GLY A 376 35.91 -48.88 -8.20
CA GLY A 376 36.88 -49.84 -7.75
C GLY A 376 38.31 -49.30 -7.64
N GLY A 377 39.29 -50.18 -7.85
CA GLY A 377 40.70 -49.79 -7.86
C GLY A 377 41.36 -49.63 -6.49
N VAL A 378 42.46 -48.94 -6.45
CA VAL A 378 43.29 -48.74 -5.24
C VAL A 378 42.53 -47.94 -4.19
N SER A 379 41.83 -46.87 -4.57
CA SER A 379 41.07 -46.02 -3.63
C SER A 379 40.01 -46.77 -2.87
N ALA A 380 39.21 -47.62 -3.53
CA ALA A 380 38.18 -48.43 -2.90
C ALA A 380 38.79 -49.47 -1.93
N ARG A 381 39.93 -50.12 -2.32
CA ARG A 381 40.64 -51.08 -1.48
C ARG A 381 41.21 -50.38 -0.24
N THR A 382 41.93 -49.29 -0.43
CA THR A 382 42.53 -48.49 0.66
C THR A 382 41.48 -47.98 1.64
N LEU A 383 40.31 -47.55 1.15
CA LEU A 383 39.21 -47.06 1.97
C LEU A 383 38.64 -48.24 2.83
N ARG A 384 38.47 -49.43 2.26
CA ARG A 384 38.03 -50.61 3.01
C ARG A 384 39.04 -51.03 4.07
N THR A 385 40.35 -51.05 3.75
CA THR A 385 41.42 -51.42 4.67
C THR A 385 41.53 -50.47 5.86
N ASN A 386 41.28 -49.17 5.65
CA ASN A 386 41.38 -48.15 6.69
C ASN A 386 40.02 -47.76 7.29
N ARG A 387 39.02 -48.64 7.20
CA ARG A 387 37.62 -48.40 7.62
C ARG A 387 37.50 -47.86 9.04
N ASP A 388 38.17 -48.50 10.01
CA ASP A 388 38.06 -48.14 11.44
C ASP A 388 38.71 -46.77 11.73
N ARG A 389 39.88 -46.52 11.12
CA ARG A 389 40.55 -45.22 11.20
C ARG A 389 39.67 -44.09 10.63
N VAL A 390 39.07 -44.29 9.48
CA VAL A 390 38.18 -43.30 8.84
C VAL A 390 36.95 -43.06 9.71
N ARG A 391 36.39 -44.09 10.34
CA ARG A 391 35.27 -43.97 11.29
C ARG A 391 35.64 -43.03 12.44
N ASP A 392 36.77 -43.29 13.10
CA ASP A 392 37.20 -42.53 14.29
C ASP A 392 37.55 -41.06 13.93
N MET A 393 38.20 -40.84 12.79
CA MET A 393 38.49 -39.52 12.27
C MET A 393 37.22 -38.70 11.95
N ILE A 394 36.19 -39.33 11.35
CA ILE A 394 34.92 -38.68 11.07
C ILE A 394 34.18 -38.34 12.39
N ARG A 395 34.18 -39.22 13.36
CA ARG A 395 33.58 -38.98 14.69
C ARG A 395 34.26 -37.78 15.37
N GLU A 396 35.60 -37.76 15.39
CA GLU A 396 36.37 -36.67 15.94
C GLU A 396 36.09 -35.32 15.20
N CYS A 397 35.99 -35.38 13.88
CA CYS A 397 35.65 -34.22 13.07
C CYS A 397 34.30 -33.61 13.44
N VAL A 398 33.26 -34.44 13.61
CA VAL A 398 31.92 -33.99 14.00
C VAL A 398 31.93 -33.41 15.41
N ASP A 399 32.57 -34.08 16.37
CA ASP A 399 32.67 -33.63 17.75
C ASP A 399 33.41 -32.28 17.83
N ARG A 400 34.57 -32.17 17.19
CA ARG A 400 35.35 -30.92 17.12
C ARG A 400 34.61 -29.78 16.41
N GLY A 401 33.95 -30.08 15.30
CA GLY A 401 33.24 -29.09 14.50
C GLY A 401 31.99 -28.54 15.16
N SER A 402 31.37 -29.33 16.03
CA SER A 402 30.13 -28.93 16.72
C SER A 402 30.33 -28.17 18.01
N ARG A 403 31.58 -27.96 18.43
CA ARG A 403 31.95 -27.18 19.64
C ARG A 403 32.60 -25.88 19.27
N LEU A 404 32.27 -24.82 19.99
CA LEU A 404 33.00 -23.55 19.88
C LEU A 404 34.37 -23.69 20.53
N PRO A 405 35.44 -23.22 19.84
CA PRO A 405 36.77 -23.17 20.45
C PRO A 405 36.73 -22.24 21.68
N GLY A 406 37.25 -22.71 22.83
CA GLY A 406 37.32 -21.93 24.07
C GLY A 406 36.13 -22.08 25.02
N SER A 407 35.07 -22.83 24.66
CA SER A 407 34.07 -23.26 25.64
C SER A 407 34.66 -24.44 26.45
N SER A 408 35.30 -24.11 27.59
CA SER A 408 35.67 -25.10 28.58
C SER A 408 34.43 -25.84 29.08
N SER A 409 34.60 -27.12 29.31
CA SER A 409 33.54 -28.10 29.62
C SER A 409 32.77 -27.87 30.90
N GLU A 410 32.80 -26.66 31.52
CA GLU A 410 32.39 -26.49 32.93
C GLU A 410 31.04 -25.82 33.18
N GLU A 411 30.32 -25.32 32.15
CA GLU A 411 28.97 -24.77 32.39
C GLU A 411 27.91 -25.38 31.48
N GLY A 412 27.24 -26.43 31.95
CA GLY A 412 25.83 -26.73 31.64
C GLY A 412 25.43 -26.97 30.18
N ALA A 413 26.34 -26.95 29.20
CA ALA A 413 26.05 -27.35 27.84
C ALA A 413 25.91 -28.89 27.81
N LYS A 414 24.75 -29.37 27.43
CA LYS A 414 24.41 -30.81 27.28
C LYS A 414 25.54 -31.58 26.62
N VAL A 415 26.43 -32.14 27.45
CA VAL A 415 27.42 -33.12 27.03
C VAL A 415 26.64 -34.33 26.58
N GLY A 416 26.62 -34.63 25.27
CA GLY A 416 25.97 -35.81 24.75
C GLY A 416 25.14 -35.66 23.46
N GLY A 417 25.08 -34.46 22.85
CA GLY A 417 24.15 -34.19 21.74
C GLY A 417 24.59 -34.59 20.32
N TRP A 418 25.88 -34.73 20.05
CA TRP A 418 26.39 -34.87 18.68
C TRP A 418 26.70 -36.33 18.27
N GLU A 419 26.49 -37.30 19.16
CA GLU A 419 26.66 -38.72 18.84
C GLU A 419 25.75 -39.22 17.70
N ARG A 420 24.54 -38.63 17.62
CA ARG A 420 23.59 -38.95 16.57
C ARG A 420 24.07 -38.44 15.21
N GLU A 421 24.54 -37.22 15.13
CA GLU A 421 25.09 -36.60 13.90
C GLU A 421 26.39 -37.33 13.50
N ALA A 422 27.25 -37.67 14.46
CA ALA A 422 28.44 -38.47 14.23
C ALA A 422 28.08 -39.87 13.71
N ALA A 423 27.08 -40.54 14.29
CA ALA A 423 26.61 -41.84 13.80
C ALA A 423 26.05 -41.76 12.37
N VAL A 424 25.29 -40.69 12.05
CA VAL A 424 24.75 -40.49 10.69
C VAL A 424 25.88 -40.22 9.69
N MET A 425 26.86 -39.40 10.02
CA MET A 425 28.04 -39.14 9.19
C MET A 425 28.91 -40.39 9.00
N VAL A 426 29.18 -41.13 10.06
CA VAL A 426 29.90 -42.42 9.99
C VAL A 426 29.13 -43.41 9.14
N GLY A 427 27.81 -43.54 9.35
CA GLY A 427 26.94 -44.43 8.58
C GLY A 427 26.96 -44.15 7.07
N SER A 428 27.04 -42.84 6.68
CA SER A 428 27.08 -42.43 5.27
C SER A 428 28.35 -42.87 4.53
N VAL A 429 29.48 -43.05 5.26
CA VAL A 429 30.76 -43.49 4.69
C VAL A 429 30.98 -44.99 4.90
N ILE A 430 30.73 -45.48 6.12
CA ILE A 430 31.03 -46.87 6.51
C ILE A 430 29.95 -47.83 6.05
N GLY A 431 28.67 -47.42 6.01
CA GLY A 431 27.56 -48.27 5.56
C GLY A 431 27.76 -48.90 4.18
N PRO A 432 28.14 -48.11 3.16
CA PRO A 432 28.49 -48.64 1.84
C PRO A 432 29.72 -49.56 1.80
N LEU A 433 30.69 -49.43 2.73
CA LEU A 433 31.91 -50.23 2.79
C LEU A 433 31.68 -51.64 3.35
N GLY A 434 30.59 -51.84 4.07
CA GLY A 434 30.24 -53.13 4.70
C GLY A 434 29.40 -54.06 3.84
N ARG A 435 29.01 -53.61 2.64
CA ARG A 435 28.37 -54.44 1.59
C ARG A 435 29.44 -54.90 0.60
#